data_fd49c68bda2588fee8bf0099b52d1f07
#
_entry.id   fd49c68bda2588fee8bf0099b52d1f07
#
_cell.length_a   1.000
_cell.length_b   1.000
_cell.length_c   1.000
_cell.angle_alpha   90.00
_cell.angle_beta   90.00
_cell.angle_gamma   90.00
#
_symmetry.space_group_name_H-M   'P 1'
#
loop_
_entity.id
_entity.type
_entity.pdbx_description
1 polymer ?
#
loop_
_entity_poly.entity_id
_entity_poly.type
_entity_poly.pdbx_seq_one_letter_code
_entity_poly.pdbx_strand_id
1 'polypeptide(L)'
;MSVEGIVDTNVAIVANGHAEHVGVDCQLACVQQLILIQRGQRVCIDHSGLILSEYRRYLSHSGQPGLGDAFFKWLWDNQANIYVCDQVTITPTNDGEQLFAEFPDDPALARFDPSDRKFVAVARAHPAHPPIHNAVDTDWYQYQEALAAHGVVIIQVCPDDLRRLADRQ
;
A
#
# COMPACT_ATOMS: atom_id res chain seq x y z
N MET A 1 0.89 8.74 -20.55
CA MET A 1 -0.05 8.47 -19.45
C MET A 1 0.73 8.31 -18.16
N SER A 2 0.32 9.00 -17.13
CA SER A 2 0.88 8.77 -15.81
C SER A 2 0.44 7.38 -15.32
N VAL A 3 1.37 6.61 -14.80
CA VAL A 3 1.06 5.35 -14.13
C VAL A 3 0.77 5.68 -12.67
N GLU A 4 -0.38 5.24 -12.18
CA GLU A 4 -0.76 5.43 -10.79
C GLU A 4 -0.49 4.16 -10.00
N GLY A 5 -0.18 4.31 -8.71
CA GLY A 5 0.05 3.19 -7.80
C GLY A 5 -0.34 3.52 -6.37
N ILE A 6 -0.69 2.49 -5.62
CA ILE A 6 -0.93 2.56 -4.18
C ILE A 6 0.19 1.78 -3.52
N VAL A 7 0.72 2.30 -2.43
CA VAL A 7 1.85 1.67 -1.73
C VAL A 7 1.41 1.31 -0.31
N ASP A 8 1.38 0.01 -0.01
CA ASP A 8 1.17 -0.45 1.36
C ASP A 8 2.35 -0.03 2.24
N THR A 9 2.08 0.34 3.46
CA THR A 9 3.09 0.82 4.43
C THR A 9 4.26 -0.16 4.58
N ASN A 10 4.00 -1.47 4.45
CA ASN A 10 5.05 -2.49 4.63
C ASN A 10 6.19 -2.35 3.61
N VAL A 11 5.94 -1.84 2.40
CA VAL A 11 7.00 -1.60 1.41
C VAL A 11 8.03 -0.61 1.94
N ALA A 12 7.57 0.49 2.54
CA ALA A 12 8.46 1.50 3.12
C ALA A 12 9.14 1.02 4.41
N ILE A 13 8.44 0.21 5.23
CA ILE A 13 9.03 -0.40 6.43
C ILE A 13 10.18 -1.35 6.05
N VAL A 14 9.97 -2.18 5.04
CA VAL A 14 11.03 -3.07 4.51
C VAL A 14 12.19 -2.26 3.94
N ALA A 15 11.90 -1.20 3.18
CA ALA A 15 12.92 -0.31 2.62
C ALA A 15 13.79 0.36 3.71
N ASN A 16 13.24 0.61 4.89
CA ASN A 16 13.99 1.09 6.06
C ASN A 16 14.90 0.03 6.70
N GLY A 17 14.77 -1.24 6.32
CA GLY A 17 15.52 -2.34 6.93
C GLY A 17 15.00 -2.77 8.30
N HIS A 18 13.78 -2.42 8.67
CA HIS A 18 13.18 -2.70 9.98
C HIS A 18 12.32 -3.96 10.01
N ALA A 19 12.14 -4.64 8.89
CA ALA A 19 11.32 -5.84 8.83
C ALA A 19 12.13 -7.07 9.23
N GLU A 20 11.64 -7.79 10.23
CA GLU A 20 12.23 -9.07 10.66
C GLU A 20 11.99 -10.16 9.61
N HIS A 21 12.90 -11.12 9.54
CA HIS A 21 12.81 -12.28 8.64
C HIS A 21 12.79 -11.95 7.14
N VAL A 22 13.18 -10.76 6.76
CA VAL A 22 13.24 -10.29 5.37
C VAL A 22 14.69 -10.21 4.91
N GLY A 23 14.99 -10.76 3.74
CA GLY A 23 16.32 -10.75 3.16
C GLY A 23 16.72 -9.38 2.59
N VAL A 24 18.03 -9.21 2.41
CA VAL A 24 18.60 -7.97 1.83
C VAL A 24 18.08 -7.73 0.41
N ASP A 25 17.87 -8.79 -0.37
CA ASP A 25 17.35 -8.67 -1.73
C ASP A 25 15.94 -8.07 -1.76
N CYS A 26 15.09 -8.46 -0.80
CA CYS A 26 13.75 -7.88 -0.66
C CYS A 26 13.83 -6.42 -0.23
N GLN A 27 14.69 -6.09 0.74
CA GLN A 27 14.91 -4.70 1.13
C GLN A 27 15.32 -3.84 -0.06
N LEU A 28 16.29 -4.32 -0.85
CA LEU A 28 16.75 -3.61 -2.04
C LEU A 28 15.64 -3.46 -3.09
N ALA A 29 14.86 -4.51 -3.31
CA ALA A 29 13.71 -4.47 -4.22
C ALA A 29 12.69 -3.40 -3.80
N CYS A 30 12.39 -3.29 -2.51
CA CYS A 30 11.51 -2.26 -1.99
C CYS A 30 12.07 -0.85 -2.18
N VAL A 31 13.36 -0.65 -1.92
CA VAL A 31 14.04 0.64 -2.18
C VAL A 31 13.94 1.01 -3.66
N GLN A 32 14.25 0.09 -4.56
CA GLN A 32 14.18 0.32 -5.99
C GLN A 32 12.75 0.65 -6.43
N GLN A 33 11.76 -0.07 -5.90
CA GLN A 33 10.35 0.19 -6.23
C GLN A 33 9.92 1.59 -5.80
N LEU A 34 10.28 2.04 -4.60
CA LEU A 34 9.97 3.39 -4.12
C LEU A 34 10.64 4.47 -4.98
N ILE A 35 11.88 4.25 -5.40
CA ILE A 35 12.59 5.18 -6.29
C ILE A 35 11.89 5.27 -7.66
N LEU A 36 11.47 4.15 -8.22
CA LEU A 36 10.74 4.12 -9.49
C LEU A 36 9.42 4.88 -9.41
N ILE A 37 8.69 4.69 -8.31
CA ILE A 37 7.42 5.40 -8.04
C ILE A 37 7.68 6.91 -7.98
N GLN A 38 8.68 7.34 -7.22
CA GLN A 38 9.01 8.77 -7.08
C GLN A 38 9.41 9.43 -8.40
N ARG A 39 9.98 8.67 -9.33
CA ARG A 39 10.48 9.20 -10.61
C ARG A 39 9.45 9.27 -11.72
N GLY A 40 8.43 8.43 -11.70
CA GLY A 40 7.58 8.29 -12.86
C GLY A 40 6.14 7.89 -12.62
N GLN A 41 5.72 7.78 -11.36
CA GLN A 41 4.34 7.39 -11.03
C GLN A 41 3.68 8.44 -10.14
N ARG A 42 2.34 8.48 -10.20
CA ARG A 42 1.54 9.20 -9.22
C ARG A 42 1.14 8.23 -8.11
N VAL A 43 1.18 8.67 -6.88
CA VAL A 43 0.75 7.89 -5.73
C VAL A 43 -0.69 8.22 -5.39
N CYS A 44 -1.54 7.20 -5.29
CA CYS A 44 -2.92 7.36 -4.86
C CYS A 44 -3.04 7.15 -3.36
N ILE A 45 -3.67 8.11 -2.69
CA ILE A 45 -4.00 8.05 -1.26
C ILE A 45 -5.47 8.44 -1.08
N ASP A 46 -6.02 8.15 0.08
CA ASP A 46 -7.36 8.64 0.42
C ASP A 46 -7.35 10.13 0.78
N HIS A 47 -8.40 10.82 0.40
CA HIS A 47 -8.55 12.26 0.68
C HIS A 47 -8.62 12.59 2.17
N SER A 48 -9.15 11.68 2.99
CA SER A 48 -9.31 11.89 4.44
C SER A 48 -8.04 11.70 5.25
N GLY A 49 -6.96 11.19 4.64
CA GLY A 49 -5.64 11.07 5.28
C GLY A 49 -5.43 9.80 6.11
N LEU A 50 -6.21 8.75 5.89
CA LEU A 50 -6.08 7.49 6.63
C LEU A 50 -4.76 6.78 6.30
N ILE A 51 -4.39 6.75 5.01
CA ILE A 51 -3.13 6.13 4.55
C ILE A 51 -1.94 6.90 5.11
N LEU A 52 -1.93 8.23 5.00
CA LEU A 52 -0.83 9.04 5.55
C LEU A 52 -0.74 8.94 7.07
N SER A 53 -1.86 8.80 7.76
CA SER A 53 -1.90 8.58 9.22
C SER A 53 -1.28 7.24 9.60
N GLU A 54 -1.49 6.20 8.81
CA GLU A 54 -0.83 4.91 9.02
C GLU A 54 0.69 5.02 8.77
N TYR A 55 1.10 5.63 7.68
CA TYR A 55 2.52 5.87 7.40
C TYR A 55 3.21 6.57 8.58
N ARG A 56 2.57 7.58 9.16
CA ARG A 56 3.10 8.36 10.28
C ARG A 56 3.35 7.52 11.54
N ARG A 57 2.63 6.41 11.71
CA ARG A 57 2.84 5.50 12.86
C ARG A 57 4.13 4.70 12.76
N TYR A 58 4.58 4.40 11.55
CA TYR A 58 5.69 3.47 11.28
C TYR A 58 6.91 4.14 10.67
N LEU A 59 6.74 5.33 10.10
CA LEU A 59 7.76 6.04 9.35
C LEU A 59 7.97 7.43 9.91
N SER A 60 9.19 7.96 9.77
CA SER A 60 9.52 9.31 10.20
C SER A 60 9.27 10.32 9.06
N HIS A 61 8.44 11.33 9.33
CA HIS A 61 8.20 12.41 8.37
C HIS A 61 9.38 13.39 8.25
N SER A 62 10.44 13.21 9.06
CA SER A 62 11.72 13.92 8.85
C SER A 62 12.45 13.43 7.60
N GLY A 63 12.09 12.24 7.07
CA GLY A 63 12.74 11.62 5.94
C GLY A 63 14.01 10.86 6.28
N GLN A 64 14.29 10.65 7.55
CA GLN A 64 15.49 10.01 8.05
C GLN A 64 15.18 9.06 9.21
N PRO A 65 16.00 8.02 9.42
CA PRO A 65 17.26 7.70 8.70
C PRO A 65 17.07 6.82 7.44
N GLY A 66 15.90 6.22 7.24
CA GLY A 66 15.71 5.19 6.21
C GLY A 66 15.18 5.74 4.87
N LEU A 67 15.28 4.92 3.84
CA LEU A 67 14.77 5.25 2.51
C LEU A 67 13.23 5.18 2.44
N GLY A 68 12.60 4.37 3.29
CA GLY A 68 11.15 4.41 3.49
C GLY A 68 10.70 5.70 4.15
N ASP A 69 11.47 6.23 5.10
CA ASP A 69 11.23 7.54 5.71
C ASP A 69 11.35 8.67 4.68
N ALA A 70 12.35 8.59 3.80
CA ALA A 70 12.53 9.56 2.72
C ALA A 70 11.35 9.56 1.74
N PHE A 71 10.82 8.38 1.41
CA PHE A 71 9.61 8.24 0.59
C PHE A 71 8.41 8.88 1.28
N PHE A 72 8.21 8.61 2.57
CA PHE A 72 7.09 9.19 3.32
C PHE A 72 7.17 10.71 3.38
N LYS A 73 8.36 11.27 3.67
CA LYS A 73 8.55 12.72 3.65
C LYS A 73 8.22 13.31 2.28
N TRP A 74 8.71 12.71 1.22
CA TRP A 74 8.43 13.16 -0.15
C TRP A 74 6.92 13.16 -0.44
N LEU A 75 6.21 12.09 -0.08
CA LEU A 75 4.77 11.99 -0.29
C LEU A 75 4.02 13.01 0.57
N TRP A 76 4.40 13.16 1.83
CA TRP A 76 3.80 14.13 2.75
C TRP A 76 3.92 15.55 2.22
N ASP A 77 5.12 15.93 1.76
CA ASP A 77 5.38 17.28 1.22
C ASP A 77 4.64 17.54 -0.10
N ASN A 78 4.32 16.47 -0.85
CA ASN A 78 3.69 16.56 -2.17
C ASN A 78 2.24 16.09 -2.22
N GLN A 79 1.60 15.85 -1.09
CA GLN A 79 0.24 15.28 -1.06
C GLN A 79 -0.82 16.16 -1.77
N ALA A 80 -0.61 17.46 -1.85
CA ALA A 80 -1.48 18.38 -2.57
C ALA A 80 -1.03 18.65 -4.02
N ASN A 81 0.10 18.09 -4.45
CA ASN A 81 0.61 18.26 -5.80
C ASN A 81 -0.03 17.21 -6.74
N ILE A 82 -0.92 17.66 -7.60
CA ILE A 82 -1.67 16.79 -8.53
C ILE A 82 -0.80 16.02 -9.54
N TYR A 83 0.44 16.44 -9.75
CA TYR A 83 1.39 15.74 -10.62
C TYR A 83 2.11 14.60 -9.91
N VAL A 84 2.04 14.55 -8.59
CA VAL A 84 2.73 13.57 -7.74
C VAL A 84 1.73 12.65 -7.03
N CYS A 85 0.66 13.24 -6.55
CA CYS A 85 -0.30 12.55 -5.69
C CYS A 85 -1.73 12.73 -6.20
N ASP A 86 -2.49 11.64 -6.15
CA ASP A 86 -3.92 11.65 -6.44
C ASP A 86 -4.69 11.32 -5.16
N GLN A 87 -5.52 12.26 -4.71
CA GLN A 87 -6.34 12.07 -3.52
C GLN A 87 -7.71 11.54 -3.92
N VAL A 88 -8.04 10.36 -3.42
CA VAL A 88 -9.26 9.62 -3.78
C VAL A 88 -10.23 9.66 -2.61
N THR A 89 -11.47 10.03 -2.89
CA THR A 89 -12.54 9.98 -1.88
C THR A 89 -13.02 8.55 -1.68
N ILE A 90 -12.95 8.08 -0.44
CA ILE A 90 -13.53 6.81 -0.02
C ILE A 90 -14.57 7.06 1.06
N THR A 91 -15.55 6.19 1.17
CA THR A 91 -16.75 6.40 1.99
C THR A 91 -16.79 5.43 3.17
N PRO A 92 -16.40 5.84 4.40
CA PRO A 92 -16.58 5.01 5.58
C PRO A 92 -18.06 4.70 5.80
N THR A 93 -18.36 3.47 6.20
CA THR A 93 -19.71 3.07 6.58
C THR A 93 -19.90 3.15 8.10
N ASN A 94 -21.16 3.28 8.53
CA ASN A 94 -21.50 3.38 9.96
C ASN A 94 -21.49 2.00 10.69
N ASP A 95 -21.23 0.91 9.97
CA ASP A 95 -21.39 -0.45 10.47
C ASP A 95 -20.14 -1.00 11.17
N GLY A 96 -19.19 -0.15 11.47
CA GLY A 96 -17.98 -0.56 12.17
C GLY A 96 -16.74 0.19 11.67
N GLU A 97 -15.69 0.07 12.44
CA GLU A 97 -14.41 0.66 12.12
C GLU A 97 -13.82 0.01 10.86
N GLN A 98 -13.25 0.83 9.99
CA GLN A 98 -12.49 0.40 8.82
C GLN A 98 -13.31 -0.36 7.76
N LEU A 99 -14.61 -0.12 7.70
CA LEU A 99 -15.46 -0.53 6.58
C LEU A 99 -15.70 0.65 5.64
N PHE A 100 -15.65 0.36 4.34
CA PHE A 100 -15.83 1.35 3.28
C PHE A 100 -16.84 0.84 2.26
N ALA A 101 -17.65 1.75 1.73
CA ALA A 101 -18.64 1.41 0.69
C ALA A 101 -17.96 0.83 -0.57
N GLU A 102 -16.73 1.23 -0.85
CA GLU A 102 -15.95 0.76 -1.99
C GLU A 102 -15.30 -0.61 -1.77
N PHE A 103 -15.23 -1.09 -0.52
CA PHE A 103 -14.70 -2.44 -0.22
C PHE A 103 -15.71 -3.50 -0.67
N PRO A 104 -15.26 -4.60 -1.33
CA PRO A 104 -16.19 -5.62 -1.84
C PRO A 104 -16.99 -6.30 -0.72
N ASP A 105 -18.30 -6.43 -0.91
CA ASP A 105 -19.16 -7.27 -0.08
C ASP A 105 -19.07 -8.71 -0.58
N ASP A 106 -18.01 -9.39 -0.18
CA ASP A 106 -17.70 -10.76 -0.59
C ASP A 106 -17.31 -11.58 0.64
N PRO A 107 -18.00 -12.71 0.90
CA PRO A 107 -17.66 -13.60 2.01
C PRO A 107 -16.20 -14.09 1.99
N ALA A 108 -15.59 -14.23 0.79
CA ALA A 108 -14.19 -14.60 0.65
C ALA A 108 -13.23 -13.56 1.24
N LEU A 109 -13.67 -12.31 1.37
CA LEU A 109 -12.89 -11.20 1.93
C LEU A 109 -13.31 -10.80 3.35
N ALA A 110 -14.22 -11.55 3.96
CA ALA A 110 -14.77 -11.20 5.27
C ALA A 110 -13.71 -11.13 6.39
N ARG A 111 -12.64 -11.93 6.26
CA ARG A 111 -11.52 -11.98 7.21
C ARG A 111 -10.29 -11.19 6.76
N PHE A 112 -10.38 -10.50 5.63
CA PHE A 112 -9.30 -9.62 5.20
C PHE A 112 -9.02 -8.55 6.27
N ASP A 113 -7.75 -8.25 6.52
CA ASP A 113 -7.34 -7.33 7.58
C ASP A 113 -8.09 -5.99 7.46
N PRO A 114 -8.87 -5.61 8.48
CA PRO A 114 -9.59 -4.34 8.46
C PRO A 114 -8.68 -3.12 8.24
N SER A 115 -7.45 -3.15 8.75
CA SER A 115 -6.50 -2.04 8.61
C SER A 115 -6.08 -1.79 7.16
N ASP A 116 -6.16 -2.80 6.30
CA ASP A 116 -5.76 -2.71 4.90
C ASP A 116 -6.90 -2.38 3.94
N ARG A 117 -8.13 -2.41 4.41
CA ARG A 117 -9.33 -2.17 3.57
C ARG A 117 -9.34 -0.80 2.91
N LYS A 118 -8.75 0.21 3.53
CA LYS A 118 -8.64 1.55 2.94
C LYS A 118 -7.85 1.57 1.63
N PHE A 119 -6.80 0.76 1.52
CA PHE A 119 -6.02 0.64 0.27
C PHE A 119 -6.88 0.03 -0.85
N VAL A 120 -7.66 -1.00 -0.54
CA VAL A 120 -8.61 -1.61 -1.49
C VAL A 120 -9.68 -0.61 -1.90
N ALA A 121 -10.22 0.14 -0.95
CA ALA A 121 -11.22 1.16 -1.22
C ALA A 121 -10.70 2.23 -2.19
N VAL A 122 -9.46 2.70 -1.99
CA VAL A 122 -8.81 3.65 -2.91
C VAL A 122 -8.63 3.05 -4.30
N ALA A 123 -8.15 1.80 -4.40
CA ALA A 123 -7.97 1.12 -5.69
C ALA A 123 -9.28 1.01 -6.47
N ARG A 124 -10.39 0.73 -5.80
CA ARG A 124 -11.70 0.58 -6.45
C ARG A 124 -12.40 1.90 -6.74
N ALA A 125 -12.19 2.89 -5.91
CA ALA A 125 -12.78 4.22 -6.11
C ALA A 125 -12.10 5.00 -7.26
N HIS A 126 -10.81 4.74 -7.50
CA HIS A 126 -10.06 5.42 -8.55
C HIS A 126 -10.43 4.86 -9.94
N PRO A 127 -10.70 5.73 -10.95
CA PRO A 127 -11.14 5.28 -12.27
C PRO A 127 -10.15 4.36 -12.99
N ALA A 128 -8.84 4.53 -12.75
CA ALA A 128 -7.79 3.71 -13.37
C ALA A 128 -7.52 2.39 -12.62
N HIS A 129 -8.16 2.16 -11.46
CA HIS A 129 -7.94 0.98 -10.61
C HIS A 129 -6.46 0.68 -10.39
N PRO A 130 -5.68 1.62 -9.81
CA PRO A 130 -4.25 1.47 -9.66
C PRO A 130 -3.89 0.25 -8.82
N PRO A 131 -2.77 -0.44 -9.14
CA PRO A 131 -2.33 -1.58 -8.36
C PRO A 131 -1.82 -1.17 -6.98
N ILE A 132 -1.91 -2.12 -6.04
CA ILE A 132 -1.39 -1.98 -4.69
C ILE A 132 -0.05 -2.71 -4.62
N HIS A 133 1.02 -2.01 -4.24
CA HIS A 133 2.33 -2.59 -4.03
C HIS A 133 2.43 -3.17 -2.62
N ASN A 134 2.77 -4.44 -2.54
CA ASN A 134 3.00 -5.18 -1.30
C ASN A 134 4.41 -5.77 -1.28
N ALA A 135 5.07 -5.71 -0.13
CA ALA A 135 6.36 -6.38 0.05
C ALA A 135 6.19 -7.78 0.64
N VAL A 136 5.80 -7.89 1.90
CA VAL A 136 5.82 -9.15 2.65
C VAL A 136 4.59 -9.39 3.53
N ASP A 137 3.56 -8.56 3.42
CA ASP A 137 2.32 -8.82 4.14
C ASP A 137 1.57 -9.98 3.47
N THR A 138 1.37 -11.06 4.24
CA THR A 138 0.79 -12.30 3.74
C THR A 138 -0.69 -12.21 3.44
N ASP A 139 -1.41 -11.25 4.00
CA ASP A 139 -2.82 -11.03 3.68
C ASP A 139 -3.00 -10.68 2.20
N TRP A 140 -2.17 -9.80 1.65
CA TRP A 140 -2.20 -9.48 0.23
C TRP A 140 -1.90 -10.68 -0.69
N TYR A 141 -1.13 -11.63 -0.21
CA TYR A 141 -0.86 -12.87 -0.93
C TYR A 141 -2.04 -13.84 -0.82
N GLN A 142 -2.54 -14.04 0.39
CA GLN A 142 -3.63 -14.98 0.67
C GLN A 142 -4.93 -14.61 -0.06
N TYR A 143 -5.25 -13.32 -0.13
CA TYR A 143 -6.51 -12.82 -0.70
C TYR A 143 -6.38 -12.27 -2.12
N GLN A 144 -5.22 -12.39 -2.77
CA GLN A 144 -4.99 -11.76 -4.07
C GLN A 144 -5.95 -12.21 -5.17
N GLU A 145 -6.36 -13.49 -5.19
CA GLU A 145 -7.32 -13.99 -6.17
C GLU A 145 -8.73 -13.44 -5.94
N ALA A 146 -9.17 -13.43 -4.69
CA ALA A 146 -10.46 -12.85 -4.33
C ALA A 146 -10.51 -11.35 -4.64
N LEU A 147 -9.43 -10.63 -4.38
CA LEU A 147 -9.30 -9.21 -4.71
C LEU A 147 -9.29 -8.98 -6.23
N ALA A 148 -8.59 -9.84 -6.99
CA ALA A 148 -8.54 -9.76 -8.44
C ALA A 148 -9.93 -9.93 -9.08
N ALA A 149 -10.80 -10.76 -8.49
CA ALA A 149 -12.19 -10.92 -8.93
C ALA A 149 -13.00 -9.60 -8.84
N HIS A 150 -12.54 -8.66 -8.04
CA HIS A 150 -13.14 -7.33 -7.88
C HIS A 150 -12.32 -6.21 -8.55
N GLY A 151 -11.38 -6.57 -9.44
CA GLY A 151 -10.58 -5.60 -10.19
C GLY A 151 -9.40 -5.01 -9.43
N VAL A 152 -9.03 -5.57 -8.27
CA VAL A 152 -7.90 -5.12 -7.47
C VAL A 152 -6.67 -5.97 -7.77
N VAL A 153 -5.61 -5.32 -8.27
CA VAL A 153 -4.35 -5.96 -8.64
C VAL A 153 -3.30 -5.69 -7.58
N ILE A 154 -2.60 -6.74 -7.14
CA ILE A 154 -1.51 -6.62 -6.18
C ILE A 154 -0.19 -6.85 -6.91
N ILE A 155 0.75 -5.91 -6.77
CA ILE A 155 2.14 -6.09 -7.21
C ILE A 155 2.94 -6.60 -6.01
N GLN A 156 3.37 -7.85 -6.09
CA GLN A 156 4.20 -8.47 -5.06
C GLN A 156 5.67 -8.12 -5.33
N VAL A 157 6.22 -7.21 -4.53
CA VAL A 157 7.60 -6.70 -4.70
C VAL A 157 8.63 -7.75 -4.33
N CYS A 158 8.31 -8.59 -3.33
CA CYS A 158 9.21 -9.63 -2.81
C CYS A 158 8.53 -11.01 -2.83
N PRO A 159 8.24 -11.58 -4.01
CA PRO A 159 7.42 -12.79 -4.09
C PRO A 159 8.04 -14.01 -3.41
N ASP A 160 9.36 -14.14 -3.41
CA ASP A 160 10.05 -15.28 -2.78
C ASP A 160 10.02 -15.20 -1.25
N ASP A 161 10.32 -14.03 -0.69
CA ASP A 161 10.22 -13.79 0.75
C ASP A 161 8.78 -13.96 1.23
N LEU A 162 7.83 -13.44 0.47
CA LEU A 162 6.41 -13.52 0.78
C LEU A 162 5.91 -14.96 0.83
N ARG A 163 6.25 -15.80 -0.15
CA ARG A 163 5.88 -17.22 -0.16
C ARG A 163 6.48 -17.95 1.02
N ARG A 164 7.76 -17.71 1.32
CA ARG A 164 8.43 -18.31 2.46
C ARG A 164 7.76 -17.94 3.79
N LEU A 165 7.33 -16.69 3.95
CA LEU A 165 6.62 -16.23 5.15
C LEU A 165 5.21 -16.83 5.23
N ALA A 166 4.49 -16.92 4.12
CA ALA A 166 3.16 -17.54 4.05
C ALA A 166 3.20 -19.03 4.40
N ASP A 167 4.23 -19.77 3.98
CA ASP A 167 4.40 -21.20 4.26
C ASP A 167 4.68 -21.49 5.74
N ARG A 168 5.03 -20.50 6.55
CA ARG A 168 5.27 -20.63 7.99
C ARG A 168 4.03 -20.41 8.85
N GLN A 169 2.94 -20.00 8.26
CA GLN A 169 1.63 -19.81 8.93
C GLN A 169 0.77 -21.10 8.80
#